data_c850800a0bd96f899d70375492e67b0f
#
_entry.id   c850800a0bd96f899d70375492e67b0f
#
_cell.length_a   1.000
_cell.length_b   1.000
_cell.length_c   1.000
_cell.angle_alpha   90.00
_cell.angle_beta   90.00
_cell.angle_gamma   90.00
#
_symmetry.space_group_name_H-M   'P 1'
#
loop_
_entity.id
_entity.type
_entity.pdbx_description
1 polymer ?
#
loop_
_entity_poly.entity_id
_entity_poly.type
_entity_poly.pdbx_seq_one_letter_code
_entity_poly.pdbx_strand_id
1 'polypeptide(L)'
;MKKTKTGHLEINAATHAGMTGKQNEDRYKVACYFVGQKQNEPACIAVLCDGIGGHRAGEIAAEMGVSMITDRVIQGDPTDPLNTLKDAISQTNNAIFRASQSDRGREGMGTTCACAWVMGDRLYTANLGDSRIYLMRAGHLVQLTTDHTWLQEARDAGIILNEHGGKHPNAHIIRRY
;
A
#
# COMPACT_ATOMS: atom_id res chain seq x y z
N MET A 1 22.53 2.88 -6.45
CA MET A 1 21.89 2.27 -5.27
C MET A 1 22.99 1.88 -4.29
N LYS A 2 23.08 2.48 -3.10
CA LYS A 2 23.96 2.00 -2.04
C LYS A 2 23.30 0.75 -1.45
N LYS A 3 23.93 -0.42 -1.60
CA LYS A 3 23.56 -1.62 -0.84
C LYS A 3 23.77 -1.29 0.64
N THR A 4 22.68 -1.06 1.37
CA THR A 4 22.76 -1.00 2.83
C THR A 4 23.05 -2.41 3.32
N LYS A 5 24.13 -2.61 4.06
CA LYS A 5 24.50 -3.89 4.72
C LYS A 5 23.50 -4.35 5.79
N THR A 6 22.37 -3.71 5.89
CA THR A 6 21.32 -3.87 6.90
C THR A 6 20.18 -4.80 6.49
N GLY A 7 20.18 -5.28 5.26
CA GLY A 7 19.10 -6.15 4.80
C GLY A 7 19.37 -7.62 5.14
N HIS A 8 18.62 -8.16 6.06
CA HIS A 8 18.45 -9.61 6.24
C HIS A 8 17.47 -10.18 5.20
N LEU A 9 16.93 -9.32 4.30
CA LEU A 9 16.00 -9.65 3.24
C LEU A 9 16.58 -9.26 1.88
N GLU A 10 16.37 -10.10 0.88
CA GLU A 10 16.54 -9.73 -0.52
C GLU A 10 15.23 -9.15 -1.03
N ILE A 11 15.26 -7.91 -1.52
CA ILE A 11 14.07 -7.19 -1.97
C ILE A 11 14.28 -6.75 -3.41
N ASN A 12 13.35 -7.12 -4.28
CA ASN A 12 13.29 -6.69 -5.66
C ASN A 12 11.96 -5.97 -5.90
N ALA A 13 11.98 -4.91 -6.71
CA ALA A 13 10.79 -4.16 -7.06
C ALA A 13 10.83 -3.77 -8.54
N ALA A 14 9.67 -3.78 -9.19
CA ALA A 14 9.49 -3.38 -10.57
C ALA A 14 8.14 -2.68 -10.75
N THR A 15 8.08 -1.76 -11.71
CA THR A 15 6.85 -1.11 -12.15
C THR A 15 6.85 -0.93 -13.65
N HIS A 16 5.68 -0.87 -14.28
CA HIS A 16 5.53 -0.70 -15.72
C HIS A 16 4.23 0.05 -16.05
N ALA A 17 4.29 1.01 -16.96
CA ALA A 17 3.14 1.84 -17.35
C ALA A 17 2.03 1.07 -18.13
N GLY A 18 2.20 -0.22 -18.37
CA GLY A 18 1.29 -1.00 -19.21
C GLY A 18 1.51 -0.74 -20.70
N MET A 19 0.57 -1.22 -21.53
CA MET A 19 0.64 -1.16 -22.99
C MET A 19 -0.35 -0.15 -23.61
N THR A 20 -1.09 0.58 -22.78
CA THR A 20 -2.17 1.48 -23.24
C THR A 20 -1.74 2.92 -23.48
N GLY A 21 -0.44 3.24 -23.29
CA GLY A 21 0.09 4.60 -23.41
C GLY A 21 -0.33 5.57 -22.30
N LYS A 22 -0.95 5.06 -21.24
CA LYS A 22 -1.28 5.85 -20.05
C LYS A 22 -0.04 6.11 -19.21
N GLN A 23 -0.07 7.19 -18.45
CA GLN A 23 0.96 7.50 -17.46
C GLN A 23 0.92 6.45 -16.34
N ASN A 24 2.07 6.04 -15.84
CA ASN A 24 2.17 5.14 -14.70
C ASN A 24 1.92 5.92 -13.41
N GLU A 25 0.81 5.63 -12.74
CA GLU A 25 0.40 6.25 -11.48
C GLU A 25 0.80 5.41 -10.26
N ASP A 26 1.37 4.20 -10.49
CA ASP A 26 1.90 3.36 -9.42
C ASP A 26 3.20 3.93 -8.86
N ARG A 27 3.34 3.87 -7.53
CA ARG A 27 4.58 4.19 -6.82
C ARG A 27 4.87 3.11 -5.79
N TYR A 28 6.16 2.91 -5.53
CA TYR A 28 6.61 2.08 -4.43
C TYR A 28 7.81 2.69 -3.73
N LYS A 29 7.97 2.40 -2.46
CA LYS A 29 9.13 2.77 -1.65
C LYS A 29 9.52 1.61 -0.74
N VAL A 30 10.81 1.33 -0.67
CA VAL A 30 11.38 0.33 0.23
C VAL A 30 12.45 1.01 1.07
N ALA A 31 12.40 0.81 2.38
CA ALA A 31 13.41 1.29 3.31
C ALA A 31 13.77 0.19 4.32
N CYS A 32 15.08 -0.02 4.49
CA CYS A 32 15.60 -0.92 5.51
C CYS A 32 16.44 -0.13 6.51
N TYR A 33 16.20 -0.37 7.80
CA TYR A 33 16.79 0.37 8.91
C TYR A 33 16.91 -0.52 10.13
N PHE A 34 17.44 0.02 11.22
CA PHE A 34 17.49 -0.68 12.50
C PHE A 34 16.52 -0.06 13.49
N VAL A 35 15.90 -0.88 14.31
CA VAL A 35 15.01 -0.49 15.40
C VAL A 35 15.55 -0.98 16.74
N GLY A 36 14.86 -0.60 17.84
CA GLY A 36 15.22 -0.95 19.20
C GLY A 36 16.21 0.03 19.84
N GLN A 37 16.31 -0.03 21.20
CA GLN A 37 17.15 0.89 21.98
C GLN A 37 18.63 0.88 21.59
N LYS A 38 19.14 -0.25 21.11
CA LYS A 38 20.52 -0.42 20.64
C LYS A 38 20.65 -0.32 19.12
N GLN A 39 19.57 -0.03 18.40
CA GLN A 39 19.49 0.00 16.95
C GLN A 39 20.14 -1.25 16.32
N ASN A 40 19.84 -2.42 16.84
CA ASN A 40 20.43 -3.69 16.41
C ASN A 40 19.43 -4.68 15.82
N GLU A 41 18.13 -4.39 15.88
CA GLU A 41 17.10 -5.22 15.26
C GLU A 41 16.81 -4.70 13.84
N PRO A 42 17.05 -5.51 12.80
CA PRO A 42 16.82 -5.09 11.44
C PRO A 42 15.32 -5.02 11.12
N ALA A 43 14.92 -3.95 10.46
CA ALA A 43 13.57 -3.74 9.97
C ALA A 43 13.58 -3.29 8.52
N CYS A 44 12.61 -3.74 7.73
CA CYS A 44 12.38 -3.32 6.36
C CYS A 44 10.90 -3.05 6.15
N ILE A 45 10.59 -1.90 5.58
CA ILE A 45 9.24 -1.55 5.14
C ILE A 45 9.20 -1.44 3.62
N ALA A 46 8.17 -2.02 3.02
CA ALA A 46 7.82 -1.85 1.62
C ALA A 46 6.40 -1.31 1.52
N VAL A 47 6.22 -0.22 0.80
CA VAL A 47 4.92 0.41 0.55
C VAL A 47 4.72 0.51 -0.96
N LEU A 48 3.56 0.07 -1.43
CA LEU A 48 3.08 0.21 -2.80
C LEU A 48 1.77 0.97 -2.78
N CYS A 49 1.63 1.92 -3.70
CA CYS A 49 0.46 2.75 -3.87
C CYS A 49 0.10 2.81 -5.36
N ASP A 50 -1.17 2.51 -5.70
CA ASP A 50 -1.77 2.68 -7.03
C ASP A 50 -2.62 3.94 -7.00
N GLY A 51 -2.22 4.95 -7.79
CA GLY A 51 -2.82 6.27 -7.78
C GLY A 51 -4.15 6.31 -8.52
N ILE A 52 -5.12 6.98 -7.93
CA ILE A 52 -6.47 7.17 -8.46
C ILE A 52 -6.73 8.67 -8.63
N GLY A 53 -7.31 9.09 -9.76
CA GLY A 53 -7.69 10.50 -9.94
C GLY A 53 -7.50 11.02 -11.36
N GLY A 54 -7.01 10.18 -12.24
CA GLY A 54 -6.74 10.49 -13.65
C GLY A 54 -5.63 11.55 -13.85
N HIS A 55 -4.88 11.42 -14.95
CA HIS A 55 -3.75 12.28 -15.29
C HIS A 55 -2.67 12.30 -14.18
N ARG A 56 -2.21 13.50 -13.78
CA ARG A 56 -1.15 13.67 -12.79
C ARG A 56 -1.60 13.56 -11.34
N ALA A 57 -2.89 13.56 -11.08
CA ALA A 57 -3.41 13.62 -9.71
C ALA A 57 -3.20 12.29 -8.96
N GLY A 58 -3.44 11.16 -9.61
CA GLY A 58 -3.15 9.83 -9.04
C GLY A 58 -1.67 9.62 -8.73
N GLU A 59 -0.78 10.03 -9.65
CA GLU A 59 0.67 9.98 -9.43
C GLU A 59 1.10 10.75 -8.17
N ILE A 60 0.55 11.95 -7.96
CA ILE A 60 0.84 12.78 -6.79
C ILE A 60 0.35 12.09 -5.51
N ALA A 61 -0.86 11.56 -5.52
CA ALA A 61 -1.41 10.85 -4.37
C ALA A 61 -0.57 9.61 -4.01
N ALA A 62 -0.17 8.81 -5.01
CA ALA A 62 0.66 7.63 -4.80
C ALA A 62 2.06 8.00 -4.27
N GLU A 63 2.69 9.05 -4.79
CA GLU A 63 3.99 9.54 -4.30
C GLU A 63 3.91 10.04 -2.85
N MET A 64 2.85 10.79 -2.51
CA MET A 64 2.58 11.19 -1.13
C MET A 64 2.37 9.95 -0.25
N GLY A 65 1.61 8.96 -0.73
CA GLY A 65 1.33 7.71 -0.04
C GLY A 65 2.61 6.98 0.36
N VAL A 66 3.43 6.62 -0.62
CA VAL A 66 4.65 5.84 -0.35
C VAL A 66 5.66 6.61 0.50
N SER A 67 5.79 7.92 0.27
CA SER A 67 6.76 8.75 0.99
C SER A 67 6.35 8.93 2.45
N MET A 68 5.14 9.43 2.70
CA MET A 68 4.69 9.78 4.04
C MET A 68 4.49 8.56 4.92
N ILE A 69 3.92 7.45 4.40
CA ILE A 69 3.76 6.22 5.18
C ILE A 69 5.13 5.68 5.58
N THR A 70 6.07 5.57 4.65
CA THR A 70 7.42 5.08 4.95
C THR A 70 8.10 5.93 6.02
N ASP A 71 8.09 7.25 5.86
CA ASP A 71 8.79 8.16 6.78
C ASP A 71 8.16 8.16 8.18
N ARG A 72 6.83 8.08 8.27
CA ARG A 72 6.10 7.99 9.55
C ARG A 72 6.33 6.66 10.27
N VAL A 73 6.38 5.55 9.54
CA VAL A 73 6.66 4.24 10.15
C VAL A 73 8.09 4.18 10.67
N ILE A 74 9.07 4.73 9.92
CA ILE A 74 10.46 4.79 10.39
C ILE A 74 10.61 5.63 11.66
N GLN A 75 9.83 6.70 11.80
CA GLN A 75 9.84 7.60 12.95
C GLN A 75 8.90 7.17 14.09
N GLY A 76 8.04 6.18 13.83
CA GLY A 76 7.04 5.70 14.76
C GLY A 76 7.60 4.77 15.84
N ASP A 77 6.71 4.28 16.71
CA ASP A 77 7.07 3.37 17.79
C ASP A 77 7.14 1.91 17.30
N PRO A 78 8.33 1.30 17.22
CA PRO A 78 8.46 -0.09 16.81
C PRO A 78 7.91 -1.09 17.85
N THR A 79 7.62 -0.65 19.09
CA THR A 79 7.04 -1.52 20.13
C THR A 79 5.52 -1.67 19.97
N ASP A 80 4.88 -0.76 19.21
CA ASP A 80 3.46 -0.82 18.87
C ASP A 80 3.26 -0.70 17.35
N PRO A 81 3.65 -1.74 16.59
CA PRO A 81 3.69 -1.67 15.14
C PRO A 81 2.31 -1.53 14.48
N LEU A 82 1.26 -2.09 15.08
CA LEU A 82 -0.08 -2.01 14.52
C LEU A 82 -0.64 -0.58 14.60
N ASN A 83 -0.50 0.08 15.74
CA ASN A 83 -0.92 1.47 15.86
C ASN A 83 -0.01 2.40 15.05
N THR A 84 1.29 2.14 14.99
CA THR A 84 2.22 2.89 14.13
C THR A 84 1.80 2.85 12.65
N LEU A 85 1.45 1.68 12.11
CA LEU A 85 0.94 1.55 10.74
C LEU A 85 -0.40 2.28 10.55
N LYS A 86 -1.33 2.07 11.47
CA LYS A 86 -2.65 2.71 11.44
C LYS A 86 -2.55 4.24 11.43
N ASP A 87 -1.73 4.79 12.32
CA ASP A 87 -1.54 6.23 12.43
C ASP A 87 -0.81 6.81 11.21
N ALA A 88 0.20 6.12 10.71
CA ALA A 88 0.91 6.51 9.50
C ALA A 88 -0.04 6.62 8.30
N ILE A 89 -0.90 5.61 8.10
CA ILE A 89 -1.87 5.59 7.01
C ILE A 89 -2.94 6.67 7.21
N SER A 90 -3.51 6.78 8.42
CA SER A 90 -4.56 7.77 8.71
C SER A 90 -4.08 9.21 8.51
N GLN A 91 -2.88 9.54 9.00
CA GLN A 91 -2.30 10.87 8.82
C GLN A 91 -1.93 11.16 7.37
N THR A 92 -1.49 10.14 6.61
CA THR A 92 -1.21 10.27 5.18
C THR A 92 -2.49 10.50 4.40
N ASN A 93 -3.56 9.75 4.69
CA ASN A 93 -4.87 9.97 4.09
C ASN A 93 -5.37 11.41 4.31
N ASN A 94 -5.28 11.92 5.54
CA ASN A 94 -5.65 13.30 5.85
C ASN A 94 -4.81 14.32 5.06
N ALA A 95 -3.53 14.06 4.83
CA ALA A 95 -2.68 14.94 4.03
C ALA A 95 -3.06 14.92 2.55
N ILE A 96 -3.31 13.74 1.97
CA ILE A 96 -3.77 13.58 0.59
C ILE A 96 -5.11 14.29 0.39
N PHE A 97 -6.06 14.07 1.31
CA PHE A 97 -7.37 14.73 1.27
C PHE A 97 -7.24 16.26 1.30
N ARG A 98 -6.43 16.83 2.20
CA ARG A 98 -6.20 18.29 2.22
C ARG A 98 -5.56 18.79 0.93
N ALA A 99 -4.61 18.06 0.38
CA ALA A 99 -3.96 18.42 -0.89
C ALA A 99 -4.95 18.37 -2.06
N SER A 100 -5.92 17.44 -2.06
CA SER A 100 -6.97 17.37 -3.08
C SER A 100 -7.92 18.55 -3.02
N GLN A 101 -8.17 19.11 -1.83
CA GLN A 101 -9.05 20.28 -1.65
C GLN A 101 -8.35 21.62 -1.97
N SER A 102 -7.02 21.65 -1.98
CA SER A 102 -6.25 22.89 -2.17
C SER A 102 -6.05 23.29 -3.63
N ASP A 103 -6.26 22.38 -4.56
CA ASP A 103 -5.99 22.58 -5.99
C ASP A 103 -7.04 21.81 -6.83
N ARG A 104 -7.75 22.54 -7.70
CA ARG A 104 -8.76 21.93 -8.61
C ARG A 104 -8.17 20.86 -9.53
N GLY A 105 -6.89 20.96 -9.88
CA GLY A 105 -6.18 19.95 -10.67
C GLY A 105 -5.91 18.64 -9.91
N ARG A 106 -6.19 18.63 -8.60
CA ARG A 106 -6.01 17.46 -7.70
C ARG A 106 -7.32 16.98 -7.10
N GLU A 107 -8.44 17.54 -7.51
CA GLU A 107 -9.76 17.17 -7.00
C GLU A 107 -10.03 15.68 -7.24
N GLY A 108 -10.46 14.96 -6.18
CA GLY A 108 -10.75 13.53 -6.24
C GLY A 108 -9.52 12.62 -6.33
N MET A 109 -8.28 13.14 -6.16
CA MET A 109 -7.11 12.28 -6.10
C MET A 109 -7.14 11.39 -4.86
N GLY A 110 -6.71 10.16 -5.03
CA GLY A 110 -6.55 9.16 -3.98
C GLY A 110 -5.51 8.13 -4.37
N THR A 111 -5.28 7.17 -3.51
CA THR A 111 -4.38 6.07 -3.79
C THR A 111 -4.72 4.85 -2.95
N THR A 112 -4.49 3.66 -3.51
CA THR A 112 -4.45 2.43 -2.71
C THR A 112 -3.21 2.44 -1.81
N CYS A 113 -3.16 1.50 -0.87
CA CYS A 113 -1.98 1.24 -0.07
C CYS A 113 -1.86 -0.26 0.19
N ALA A 114 -0.73 -0.86 -0.18
CA ALA A 114 -0.30 -2.16 0.27
C ALA A 114 1.05 -2.00 0.98
N CYS A 115 1.07 -2.25 2.30
CA CYS A 115 2.23 -2.04 3.14
C CYS A 115 2.65 -3.34 3.82
N ALA A 116 3.92 -3.70 3.71
CA ALA A 116 4.54 -4.83 4.38
C ALA A 116 5.74 -4.34 5.21
N TRP A 117 5.69 -4.54 6.53
CA TRP A 117 6.74 -4.16 7.45
C TRP A 117 7.27 -5.38 8.18
N VAL A 118 8.52 -5.71 7.92
CA VAL A 118 9.23 -6.83 8.55
C VAL A 118 10.14 -6.28 9.64
N MET A 119 10.01 -6.81 10.86
CA MET A 119 10.89 -6.55 11.98
C MET A 119 11.28 -7.88 12.62
N GLY A 120 12.58 -8.18 12.63
CA GLY A 120 13.07 -9.47 13.08
C GLY A 120 12.42 -10.62 12.30
N ASP A 121 11.67 -11.47 13.00
CA ASP A 121 10.95 -12.63 12.44
C ASP A 121 9.45 -12.36 12.17
N ARG A 122 8.98 -11.14 12.36
CA ARG A 122 7.56 -10.77 12.25
C ARG A 122 7.29 -9.94 11.02
N LEU A 123 6.15 -10.23 10.37
CA LEU A 123 5.59 -9.45 9.27
C LEU A 123 4.30 -8.77 9.74
N TYR A 124 4.24 -7.46 9.60
CA TYR A 124 3.05 -6.64 9.80
C TYR A 124 2.58 -6.12 8.44
N THR A 125 1.29 -6.20 8.19
CA THR A 125 0.71 -5.75 6.91
C THR A 125 -0.44 -4.79 7.15
N ALA A 126 -0.59 -3.85 6.22
CA ALA A 126 -1.76 -2.98 6.15
C ALA A 126 -2.17 -2.82 4.68
N ASN A 127 -3.49 -2.70 4.44
CA ASN A 127 -4.06 -2.58 3.11
C ASN A 127 -5.23 -1.59 3.07
N LEU A 128 -5.26 -0.77 2.01
CA LEU A 128 -6.41 0.00 1.55
C LEU A 128 -6.51 -0.14 0.03
N GLY A 129 -7.72 -0.36 -0.48
CA GLY A 129 -7.94 -0.58 -1.92
C GLY A 129 -7.84 -2.03 -2.33
N ASP A 130 -7.48 -2.28 -3.58
CA ASP A 130 -7.41 -3.59 -4.23
C ASP A 130 -6.00 -4.05 -4.62
N SER A 131 -4.98 -3.28 -4.23
CA SER A 131 -3.59 -3.75 -4.24
C SER A 131 -3.41 -4.86 -3.23
N ARG A 132 -2.67 -5.92 -3.58
CA ARG A 132 -2.65 -7.16 -2.80
C ARG A 132 -1.28 -7.52 -2.28
N ILE A 133 -1.25 -8.17 -1.11
CA ILE A 133 -0.07 -8.77 -0.51
C ILE A 133 -0.26 -10.29 -0.48
N TYR A 134 0.72 -11.01 -0.99
CA TYR A 134 0.76 -12.48 -0.97
C TYR A 134 1.95 -12.97 -0.17
N LEU A 135 1.75 -14.05 0.59
CA LEU A 135 2.80 -14.77 1.26
C LEU A 135 3.01 -16.13 0.59
N MET A 136 4.24 -16.38 0.13
CA MET A 136 4.68 -17.71 -0.28
C MET A 136 5.43 -18.35 0.89
N ARG A 137 4.93 -19.47 1.40
CA ARG A 137 5.56 -20.22 2.48
C ARG A 137 5.40 -21.72 2.26
N ALA A 138 6.49 -22.48 2.33
CA ALA A 138 6.50 -23.92 2.13
C ALA A 138 5.77 -24.39 0.85
N GLY A 139 5.91 -23.64 -0.26
CA GLY A 139 5.27 -23.96 -1.54
C GLY A 139 3.81 -23.50 -1.66
N HIS A 140 3.24 -22.91 -0.63
CA HIS A 140 1.85 -22.43 -0.63
C HIS A 140 1.81 -20.91 -0.76
N LEU A 141 1.02 -20.39 -1.73
CA LEU A 141 0.74 -18.98 -1.92
C LEU A 141 -0.57 -18.61 -1.25
N VAL A 142 -0.53 -17.65 -0.33
CA VAL A 142 -1.70 -17.16 0.42
C VAL A 142 -1.83 -15.66 0.24
N GLN A 143 -3.00 -15.16 -0.15
CA GLN A 143 -3.31 -13.73 -0.13
C GLN A 143 -3.57 -13.31 1.32
N LEU A 144 -2.82 -12.31 1.79
CA LEU A 144 -2.94 -11.78 3.15
C LEU A 144 -3.95 -10.63 3.27
N THR A 145 -4.32 -10.03 2.15
CA THR A 145 -5.20 -8.87 2.07
C THR A 145 -6.59 -9.24 1.57
N THR A 146 -7.58 -8.44 1.93
CA THR A 146 -8.93 -8.49 1.35
C THR A 146 -9.12 -7.23 0.51
N ASP A 147 -9.59 -7.38 -0.73
CA ASP A 147 -9.81 -6.23 -1.62
C ASP A 147 -10.96 -5.37 -1.10
N HIS A 148 -10.75 -4.06 -1.06
CA HIS A 148 -11.82 -3.12 -0.71
C HIS A 148 -12.57 -2.67 -1.97
N THR A 149 -13.22 -3.62 -2.65
CA THR A 149 -14.02 -3.39 -3.85
C THR A 149 -15.49 -3.65 -3.60
N TRP A 150 -16.36 -3.06 -4.42
CA TRP A 150 -17.78 -3.35 -4.41
C TRP A 150 -18.06 -4.86 -4.58
N LEU A 151 -17.30 -5.54 -5.44
CA LEU A 151 -17.45 -6.97 -5.65
C LEU A 151 -17.18 -7.77 -4.38
N GLN A 152 -16.14 -7.43 -3.64
CA GLN A 152 -15.83 -8.14 -2.40
C GLN A 152 -16.90 -7.89 -1.35
N GLU A 153 -17.35 -6.64 -1.19
CA GLU A 153 -18.46 -6.32 -0.28
C GLU A 153 -19.74 -7.07 -0.63
N ALA A 154 -20.06 -7.17 -1.93
CA ALA A 154 -21.24 -7.89 -2.40
C ALA A 154 -21.14 -9.42 -2.18
N ARG A 155 -19.93 -9.99 -2.26
CA ARG A 155 -19.66 -11.38 -1.92
C ARG A 155 -19.82 -11.64 -0.42
N ASP A 156 -19.23 -10.79 0.39
CA ASP A 156 -19.29 -10.90 1.86
C ASP A 156 -20.72 -10.75 2.38
N ALA A 157 -21.54 -9.95 1.70
CA ALA A 157 -22.97 -9.81 1.96
C ALA A 157 -23.83 -10.94 1.38
N GLY A 158 -23.25 -11.90 0.65
CA GLY A 158 -24.00 -13.00 0.01
C GLY A 158 -24.88 -12.58 -1.18
N ILE A 159 -24.70 -11.33 -1.69
CA ILE A 159 -25.49 -10.81 -2.82
C ILE A 159 -25.04 -11.43 -4.14
N ILE A 160 -23.76 -11.74 -4.27
CA ILE A 160 -23.16 -12.33 -5.47
C ILE A 160 -22.47 -13.64 -5.10
N LEU A 161 -22.86 -14.72 -5.80
CA LEU A 161 -22.14 -15.99 -5.75
C LEU A 161 -20.90 -15.93 -6.63
N ASN A 162 -19.83 -16.60 -6.22
CA ASN A 162 -18.47 -16.51 -6.77
C ASN A 162 -18.34 -16.65 -8.30
N GLU A 163 -19.25 -17.35 -8.95
CA GLU A 163 -19.14 -17.71 -10.39
C GLU A 163 -19.47 -16.57 -11.35
N HIS A 164 -20.18 -15.52 -10.93
CA HIS A 164 -20.67 -14.46 -11.82
C HIS A 164 -20.15 -13.06 -11.52
N GLY A 165 -19.46 -12.86 -10.40
CA GLY A 165 -19.10 -11.54 -9.89
C GLY A 165 -18.08 -10.76 -10.75
N GLY A 166 -17.14 -11.46 -11.40
CA GLY A 166 -16.07 -10.81 -12.18
C GLY A 166 -16.54 -10.09 -13.46
N LYS A 167 -17.75 -10.36 -13.92
CA LYS A 167 -18.36 -9.70 -15.10
C LYS A 167 -19.29 -8.54 -14.75
N HIS A 168 -19.50 -8.25 -13.46
CA HIS A 168 -20.38 -7.16 -13.04
C HIS A 168 -19.74 -5.80 -13.35
N PRO A 169 -20.47 -4.82 -13.91
CA PRO A 169 -19.90 -3.51 -14.28
C PRO A 169 -19.19 -2.79 -13.11
N ASN A 170 -19.69 -2.98 -11.89
CA ASN A 170 -19.15 -2.36 -10.69
C ASN A 170 -18.07 -3.21 -9.98
N ALA A 171 -17.64 -4.33 -10.57
CA ALA A 171 -16.72 -5.27 -9.91
C ALA A 171 -15.43 -4.60 -9.40
N HIS A 172 -14.92 -3.64 -10.17
CA HIS A 172 -13.65 -2.96 -9.91
C HIS A 172 -13.80 -1.61 -9.19
N ILE A 173 -15.00 -1.26 -8.73
CA ILE A 173 -15.17 0.00 -7.98
C ILE A 173 -14.52 -0.15 -6.61
N ILE A 174 -13.45 0.62 -6.39
CA ILE A 174 -12.79 0.71 -5.08
C ILE A 174 -13.68 1.47 -4.12
N ARG A 175 -13.85 0.93 -2.91
CA ARG A 175 -14.72 1.47 -1.86
C ARG A 175 -13.96 2.19 -0.76
N ARG A 176 -12.66 1.89 -0.63
CA ARG A 176 -11.76 2.50 0.36
C ARG A 176 -10.39 2.72 -0.27
N TYR A 177 -9.90 3.94 -0.25
CA TYR A 177 -8.61 4.37 -0.80
C TYR A 177 -8.14 5.66 -0.12
#